data_e4165b2c63e238f11b71005a8bf5c854
#
_entry.id   e4165b2c63e238f11b71005a8bf5c854
#
_cell.length_a   1.000
_cell.length_b   1.000
_cell.length_c   1.000
_cell.angle_alpha   90.00
_cell.angle_beta   90.00
_cell.angle_gamma   90.00
#
_symmetry.space_group_name_H-M   'P 1'
#
loop_
_entity.id
_entity.type
_entity.pdbx_description
1 polymer ?
#
loop_
_entity_poly.entity_id
_entity_poly.type
_entity_poly.pdbx_seq_one_letter_code
_entity_poly.pdbx_strand_id
1 'polypeptide(L)'
;MNDLPNGFTGYSGISPDFESAADAMRKSRTEAPQTSHVNMPSPMRSSAPDGAFQYARDMSSGRRIQGELPFDLDRIDHLSSPERRWAWSEIDLGAIRHNVADVRRHLGSRTRLMAVVKADGYGHGAPEVSKVMLNAGADRLAVSNIDEAMQLRKAGVRAPILILAQPPASSIPLLLGYNVTPTIYNAEYAIAYAEAADLHGMMAPYHLAINTGMNRIGVRFDEAVEFLYQVSFHRALELEGTFTHFATADDADPFEMQIQTKHFIEALQGMQAAGFDPGIVHAANSAATYRYPDVHFDMVRCGLALYGFHPCPETRDVADLKPAMSVHARITDTRFVPMSEGVSYGLHYRSPGSVKICTVPIGYADGLRRNLSGNTDFIMNGRYFRQVGNICMDQCMFEVDMRSYGTRERIDPQVGDEVIIVGSQGIAEVTIDEMAYKLDTIPYEIAIGFSHRLERVYV
;
A
#
# COMPACT_ATOMS: atom_id res chain seq x y z
N MET A 1 47.08 -34.52 14.53
CA MET A 1 46.43 -35.77 15.00
C MET A 1 44.93 -35.50 14.86
N ASN A 2 44.44 -36.07 13.78
CA ASN A 2 43.15 -36.77 13.57
C ASN A 2 41.85 -35.94 13.77
N ASP A 3 40.85 -35.93 12.94
CA ASP A 3 40.55 -36.53 11.62
C ASP A 3 39.34 -35.79 11.08
N LEU A 4 39.33 -35.42 9.81
CA LEU A 4 38.14 -35.05 9.07
C LEU A 4 37.60 -36.29 8.35
N PRO A 5 36.30 -36.53 8.25
CA PRO A 5 35.78 -37.43 7.25
C PRO A 5 35.26 -36.65 6.02
N ASN A 6 35.76 -37.07 4.88
CA ASN A 6 35.29 -36.82 3.53
C ASN A 6 33.90 -37.41 3.28
N GLY A 7 33.16 -36.79 2.37
CA GLY A 7 32.23 -37.52 1.53
C GLY A 7 30.87 -36.87 1.34
N PHE A 8 30.72 -36.07 0.28
CA PHE A 8 29.43 -35.95 -0.42
C PHE A 8 29.66 -35.97 -1.93
N THR A 9 29.43 -37.15 -2.48
CA THR A 9 29.30 -37.38 -3.91
C THR A 9 27.84 -37.28 -4.32
N GLY A 10 27.57 -36.51 -5.37
CA GLY A 10 26.59 -36.70 -6.43
C GLY A 10 25.14 -37.04 -6.09
N TYR A 11 24.23 -36.13 -6.39
CA TYR A 11 22.84 -36.49 -6.73
C TYR A 11 22.58 -36.07 -8.17
N SER A 12 22.68 -37.02 -9.09
CA SER A 12 21.99 -37.03 -10.38
C SER A 12 20.80 -38.00 -10.23
N GLY A 13 19.59 -37.51 -10.47
CA GLY A 13 18.41 -38.40 -10.44
C GLY A 13 17.14 -37.60 -10.55
N ILE A 14 16.78 -37.16 -11.79
CA ILE A 14 15.43 -36.77 -12.09
C ILE A 14 14.63 -38.06 -12.25
N SER A 15 13.58 -38.24 -11.44
CA SER A 15 12.69 -39.38 -11.43
C SER A 15 11.82 -39.38 -12.69
N PRO A 16 11.55 -40.56 -13.30
CA PRO A 16 10.75 -40.70 -14.53
C PRO A 16 9.24 -40.47 -14.38
N ASP A 17 8.76 -40.08 -13.21
CA ASP A 17 7.31 -39.99 -12.93
C ASP A 17 6.65 -38.68 -13.36
N PHE A 18 7.38 -37.72 -13.90
CA PHE A 18 6.81 -36.43 -14.34
C PHE A 18 6.21 -36.47 -15.76
N GLU A 19 6.62 -37.37 -16.61
CA GLU A 19 6.05 -37.51 -17.96
C GLU A 19 4.70 -38.22 -17.97
N SER A 20 4.45 -39.13 -17.03
CA SER A 20 3.18 -39.88 -16.95
C SER A 20 2.00 -39.02 -16.43
N ALA A 21 2.27 -37.99 -15.62
CA ALA A 21 1.24 -37.09 -15.10
C ALA A 21 0.74 -36.06 -16.14
N ALA A 22 1.59 -35.65 -17.05
CA ALA A 22 1.24 -34.71 -18.12
C ALA A 22 0.36 -35.35 -19.20
N ASP A 23 0.56 -36.65 -19.49
CA ASP A 23 -0.26 -37.40 -20.44
C ASP A 23 -1.62 -37.82 -19.88
N ALA A 24 -1.72 -38.05 -18.58
CA ALA A 24 -2.99 -38.30 -17.88
C ALA A 24 -3.91 -37.06 -17.92
N MET A 25 -3.36 -35.86 -17.80
CA MET A 25 -4.17 -34.62 -17.90
C MET A 25 -4.64 -34.28 -19.32
N ARG A 26 -3.97 -34.77 -20.35
CA ARG A 26 -4.41 -34.56 -21.75
C ARG A 26 -5.54 -35.47 -22.16
N LYS A 27 -5.66 -36.69 -21.60
CA LYS A 27 -6.73 -37.65 -21.92
C LYS A 27 -8.07 -37.38 -21.23
N SER A 28 -8.11 -36.59 -20.16
CA SER A 28 -9.35 -36.25 -19.44
C SER A 28 -10.18 -35.12 -20.06
N ARG A 29 -9.75 -34.53 -21.18
CA ARG A 29 -10.42 -33.39 -21.84
C ARG A 29 -11.32 -33.76 -23.04
N THR A 30 -11.51 -35.02 -23.36
CA THR A 30 -12.25 -35.44 -24.58
C THR A 30 -13.53 -36.19 -24.34
N GLU A 31 -14.04 -36.36 -23.13
CA GLU A 31 -15.36 -36.96 -22.90
C GLU A 31 -16.20 -36.09 -21.99
N ALA A 32 -17.11 -35.30 -22.57
CA ALA A 32 -18.16 -34.62 -21.86
C ALA A 32 -19.36 -35.60 -21.66
N PRO A 33 -19.85 -35.78 -20.43
CA PRO A 33 -21.05 -36.61 -20.24
C PRO A 33 -22.31 -35.86 -20.68
N GLN A 34 -23.14 -36.54 -21.41
CA GLN A 34 -24.49 -36.10 -21.77
C GLN A 34 -25.33 -35.95 -20.51
N THR A 35 -25.88 -34.76 -20.30
CA THR A 35 -26.79 -34.47 -19.18
C THR A 35 -28.14 -35.13 -19.43
N SER A 36 -28.52 -36.09 -18.60
CA SER A 36 -29.88 -36.61 -18.48
C SER A 36 -30.78 -35.55 -17.83
N HIS A 37 -31.90 -35.25 -18.51
CA HIS A 37 -32.93 -34.37 -17.98
C HIS A 37 -33.57 -34.96 -16.72
N VAL A 38 -33.33 -34.31 -15.58
CA VAL A 38 -34.10 -34.58 -14.36
C VAL A 38 -35.31 -33.62 -14.38
N ASN A 39 -36.52 -34.20 -14.45
CA ASN A 39 -37.76 -33.45 -14.25
C ASN A 39 -37.84 -32.89 -12.82
N MET A 40 -37.74 -31.59 -12.69
CA MET A 40 -38.05 -30.89 -11.44
C MET A 40 -39.57 -30.62 -11.35
N PRO A 41 -40.19 -30.79 -10.20
CA PRO A 41 -41.60 -30.40 -10.03
C PRO A 41 -41.74 -28.86 -10.07
N SER A 42 -42.83 -28.43 -10.71
CA SER A 42 -43.16 -27.00 -10.83
C SER A 42 -43.27 -26.31 -9.49
N PRO A 43 -42.69 -25.12 -9.33
CA PRO A 43 -42.80 -24.36 -8.06
C PRO A 43 -44.23 -23.87 -7.84
N MET A 44 -44.71 -24.02 -6.61
CA MET A 44 -46.00 -23.46 -6.16
C MET A 44 -46.00 -21.93 -6.43
N ARG A 45 -47.10 -21.47 -7.02
CA ARG A 45 -47.35 -20.03 -7.23
C ARG A 45 -47.46 -19.33 -5.90
N SER A 46 -46.48 -18.48 -5.60
CA SER A 46 -46.59 -17.53 -4.49
C SER A 46 -47.40 -16.33 -4.94
N SER A 47 -48.29 -15.84 -4.08
CA SER A 47 -49.13 -14.66 -4.31
C SER A 47 -48.33 -13.39 -4.05
N ALA A 48 -47.36 -13.05 -4.93
CA ALA A 48 -46.71 -11.77 -4.95
C ALA A 48 -47.47 -10.81 -5.88
N PRO A 49 -47.51 -9.49 -5.59
CA PRO A 49 -48.19 -8.54 -6.45
C PRO A 49 -47.58 -8.52 -7.86
N ASP A 50 -48.43 -8.47 -8.87
CA ASP A 50 -48.04 -8.55 -10.30
C ASP A 50 -46.93 -7.58 -10.75
N GLY A 51 -46.76 -6.48 -10.08
CA GLY A 51 -45.71 -5.50 -10.38
C GLY A 51 -44.26 -5.97 -10.13
N ALA A 52 -44.02 -6.84 -9.14
CA ALA A 52 -42.68 -7.30 -8.79
C ALA A 52 -42.10 -8.28 -9.81
N PHE A 53 -42.95 -9.06 -10.47
CA PHE A 53 -42.54 -10.00 -11.53
C PHE A 53 -42.26 -9.32 -12.86
N GLN A 54 -42.95 -8.23 -13.16
CA GLN A 54 -42.70 -7.43 -14.36
C GLN A 54 -41.30 -6.77 -14.29
N TYR A 55 -40.95 -6.21 -13.14
CA TYR A 55 -39.66 -5.57 -12.88
C TYR A 55 -38.49 -6.57 -13.02
N ALA A 56 -38.62 -7.78 -12.49
CA ALA A 56 -37.60 -8.83 -12.60
C ALA A 56 -37.41 -9.35 -14.04
N ARG A 57 -38.49 -9.38 -14.85
CA ARG A 57 -38.43 -9.78 -16.28
C ARG A 57 -37.73 -8.72 -17.13
N ASP A 58 -37.95 -7.43 -16.87
CA ASP A 58 -37.34 -6.34 -17.63
C ASP A 58 -35.83 -6.26 -17.37
N MET A 59 -35.38 -6.57 -16.16
CA MET A 59 -33.94 -6.64 -15.82
C MET A 59 -33.23 -7.82 -16.52
N SER A 60 -33.89 -8.96 -16.68
CA SER A 60 -33.29 -10.15 -17.32
C SER A 60 -33.23 -10.02 -18.85
N SER A 61 -34.03 -9.16 -19.47
CA SER A 61 -34.09 -8.95 -20.93
C SER A 61 -33.07 -7.96 -21.49
N GLY A 62 -32.22 -7.34 -20.65
CA GLY A 62 -31.24 -6.34 -21.08
C GLY A 62 -31.87 -5.07 -21.71
N ARG A 63 -33.20 -4.91 -21.65
CA ARG A 63 -33.86 -3.67 -22.05
C ARG A 63 -33.56 -2.60 -21.02
N ARG A 64 -32.99 -1.47 -21.44
CA ARG A 64 -32.94 -0.25 -20.62
C ARG A 64 -34.34 0.03 -20.11
N ILE A 65 -34.48 0.22 -18.81
CA ILE A 65 -35.70 0.73 -18.18
C ILE A 65 -35.94 2.09 -18.83
N GLN A 66 -36.88 2.17 -19.79
CA GLN A 66 -37.37 3.41 -20.34
C GLN A 66 -38.46 3.95 -19.41
N GLY A 67 -38.06 4.46 -18.29
CA GLY A 67 -38.86 5.21 -17.35
C GLY A 67 -37.94 6.16 -16.63
N GLU A 68 -38.36 7.40 -16.43
CA GLU A 68 -37.65 8.31 -15.55
C GLU A 68 -37.55 7.63 -14.18
N LEU A 69 -36.31 7.38 -13.73
CA LEU A 69 -36.11 6.96 -12.35
C LEU A 69 -36.72 8.04 -11.45
N PRO A 70 -37.44 7.65 -10.36
CA PRO A 70 -38.10 8.61 -9.49
C PRO A 70 -37.14 9.56 -8.77
N PHE A 71 -35.85 9.43 -9.06
CA PHE A 71 -34.78 10.24 -8.49
C PHE A 71 -33.90 10.80 -9.61
N ASP A 72 -33.56 12.05 -9.49
CA ASP A 72 -32.54 12.73 -10.29
C ASP A 72 -31.16 12.19 -9.84
N LEU A 73 -30.61 11.23 -10.58
CA LEU A 73 -29.31 10.60 -10.27
C LEU A 73 -28.19 11.61 -10.26
N ASP A 74 -28.25 12.65 -11.12
CA ASP A 74 -27.23 13.71 -11.15
C ASP A 74 -27.20 14.53 -9.85
N ARG A 75 -28.31 14.56 -9.12
CA ARG A 75 -28.39 15.21 -7.81
C ARG A 75 -27.85 14.36 -6.65
N ILE A 76 -27.92 13.05 -6.74
CA ILE A 76 -27.49 12.14 -5.65
C ILE A 76 -26.08 11.57 -5.86
N ASP A 77 -25.53 11.66 -7.08
CA ASP A 77 -24.14 11.26 -7.36
C ASP A 77 -23.10 12.19 -6.70
N HIS A 78 -23.53 13.35 -6.18
CA HIS A 78 -22.67 14.29 -5.46
C HIS A 78 -22.55 14.01 -3.96
N LEU A 79 -23.28 13.02 -3.43
CA LEU A 79 -23.16 12.65 -2.02
C LEU A 79 -21.76 12.13 -1.73
N SER A 80 -21.12 12.67 -0.70
CA SER A 80 -19.83 12.20 -0.20
C SER A 80 -19.94 10.80 0.44
N SER A 81 -18.84 10.12 0.67
CA SER A 81 -18.84 8.79 1.28
C SER A 81 -19.52 8.77 2.65
N PRO A 82 -19.25 9.70 3.56
CA PRO A 82 -20.00 9.74 4.83
C PRO A 82 -21.52 9.86 4.68
N GLU A 83 -21.99 10.34 3.53
CA GLU A 83 -23.43 10.45 3.23
C GLU A 83 -23.98 9.18 2.56
N ARG A 84 -23.17 8.51 1.71
CA ARG A 84 -23.57 7.29 1.00
C ARG A 84 -23.28 6.03 1.78
N ARG A 85 -22.18 6.02 2.52
CA ARG A 85 -21.68 4.91 3.32
C ARG A 85 -21.00 5.45 4.57
N TRP A 86 -21.45 5.02 5.71
CA TRP A 86 -20.97 5.48 7.01
C TRP A 86 -19.63 4.85 7.43
N ALA A 87 -18.66 4.79 6.49
CA ALA A 87 -17.28 4.39 6.74
C ALA A 87 -16.36 5.11 5.73
N TRP A 88 -15.31 5.77 6.24
CA TRP A 88 -14.37 6.56 5.43
C TRP A 88 -12.99 6.62 6.09
N SER A 89 -11.98 6.98 5.31
CA SER A 89 -10.67 7.37 5.84
C SER A 89 -10.50 8.88 5.71
N GLU A 90 -10.02 9.53 6.77
CA GLU A 90 -9.61 10.93 6.71
C GLU A 90 -8.10 11.00 6.53
N ILE A 91 -7.68 11.90 5.63
CA ILE A 91 -6.27 12.17 5.33
C ILE A 91 -5.97 13.61 5.71
N ASP A 92 -5.23 13.80 6.78
CA ASP A 92 -4.78 15.11 7.25
C ASP A 92 -3.63 15.62 6.40
N LEU A 93 -3.95 16.53 5.48
CA LEU A 93 -2.98 17.19 4.61
C LEU A 93 -2.06 18.16 5.38
N GLY A 94 -2.49 18.62 6.55
CA GLY A 94 -1.68 19.39 7.47
C GLY A 94 -0.59 18.54 8.12
N ALA A 95 -0.92 17.30 8.52
CA ALA A 95 0.06 16.33 9.01
C ALA A 95 1.08 15.97 7.91
N ILE A 96 0.65 15.74 6.67
CA ILE A 96 1.58 15.51 5.53
C ILE A 96 2.54 16.70 5.38
N ARG A 97 2.03 17.93 5.37
CA ARG A 97 2.86 19.15 5.27
C ARG A 97 3.85 19.25 6.43
N HIS A 98 3.41 18.97 7.65
CA HIS A 98 4.23 18.96 8.85
C HIS A 98 5.37 17.93 8.75
N ASN A 99 5.07 16.71 8.32
CA ASN A 99 6.05 15.63 8.18
C ASN A 99 7.11 15.95 7.11
N VAL A 100 6.72 16.56 5.99
CA VAL A 100 7.68 17.04 4.98
C VAL A 100 8.59 18.10 5.56
N ALA A 101 8.04 19.05 6.30
CA ALA A 101 8.83 20.11 6.96
C ALA A 101 9.77 19.53 8.03
N ASP A 102 9.34 18.49 8.73
CA ASP A 102 10.19 17.79 9.70
C ASP A 102 11.38 17.13 9.01
N VAL A 103 11.16 16.32 7.98
CA VAL A 103 12.23 15.72 7.16
C VAL A 103 13.19 16.81 6.66
N ARG A 104 12.67 17.91 6.12
CA ARG A 104 13.50 19.01 5.59
C ARG A 104 14.42 19.64 6.65
N ARG A 105 14.00 19.71 7.91
CA ARG A 105 14.85 20.20 9.03
C ARG A 105 16.08 19.33 9.28
N HIS A 106 16.01 18.03 8.93
CA HIS A 106 17.12 17.09 9.08
C HIS A 106 18.06 17.04 7.86
N LEU A 107 17.72 17.76 6.78
CA LEU A 107 18.52 17.77 5.56
C LEU A 107 19.42 19.01 5.48
N GLY A 108 20.60 18.81 4.91
CA GLY A 108 21.44 19.94 4.49
C GLY A 108 20.75 20.79 3.41
N SER A 109 21.10 22.07 3.33
CA SER A 109 20.46 23.03 2.41
C SER A 109 20.54 22.64 0.93
N ARG A 110 21.50 21.79 0.54
CA ARG A 110 21.70 21.32 -0.83
C ARG A 110 21.11 19.93 -1.09
N THR A 111 20.75 19.19 -0.04
CA THR A 111 20.19 17.85 -0.17
C THR A 111 18.74 17.94 -0.64
N ARG A 112 18.41 17.27 -1.74
CA ARG A 112 17.06 17.19 -2.30
C ARG A 112 16.22 16.16 -1.53
N LEU A 113 14.91 16.34 -1.57
CA LEU A 113 13.93 15.39 -1.04
C LEU A 113 13.10 14.77 -2.17
N MET A 114 13.22 13.47 -2.37
CA MET A 114 12.32 12.69 -3.20
C MET A 114 11.23 12.08 -2.32
N ALA A 115 9.98 12.50 -2.53
CA ALA A 115 8.83 11.92 -1.85
C ALA A 115 8.38 10.63 -2.54
N VAL A 116 8.33 9.52 -1.80
CA VAL A 116 7.91 8.22 -2.32
C VAL A 116 6.40 8.08 -2.14
N VAL A 117 5.67 8.06 -3.27
CA VAL A 117 4.19 8.08 -3.31
C VAL A 117 3.59 6.85 -4.00
N LYS A 118 4.35 5.76 -4.09
CA LYS A 118 3.90 4.47 -4.62
C LYS A 118 2.75 3.88 -3.79
N ALA A 119 2.07 2.87 -4.32
CA ALA A 119 0.92 2.22 -3.69
C ALA A 119 -0.15 3.23 -3.28
N ASP A 120 -0.50 4.12 -4.23
CA ASP A 120 -1.47 5.20 -4.04
C ASP A 120 -1.14 6.10 -2.82
N GLY A 121 0.14 6.54 -2.73
CA GLY A 121 0.60 7.33 -1.60
C GLY A 121 0.53 6.56 -0.28
N TYR A 122 0.96 5.30 -0.27
CA TYR A 122 0.85 4.41 0.90
C TYR A 122 -0.60 4.33 1.43
N GLY A 123 -1.56 4.30 0.51
CA GLY A 123 -2.98 4.27 0.84
C GLY A 123 -3.63 5.64 1.10
N HIS A 124 -2.86 6.74 1.07
CA HIS A 124 -3.35 8.09 1.39
C HIS A 124 -3.88 8.87 0.17
N GLY A 125 -3.83 8.30 -1.04
CA GLY A 125 -4.27 8.99 -2.26
C GLY A 125 -3.13 9.79 -2.92
N ALA A 126 -2.34 9.14 -3.79
CA ALA A 126 -1.13 9.69 -4.37
C ALA A 126 -1.31 11.08 -5.03
N PRO A 127 -2.36 11.38 -5.79
CA PRO A 127 -2.51 12.68 -6.42
C PRO A 127 -2.55 13.85 -5.44
N GLU A 128 -3.35 13.74 -4.39
CA GLU A 128 -3.54 14.84 -3.44
C GLU A 128 -2.34 15.00 -2.50
N VAL A 129 -1.84 13.90 -1.93
CA VAL A 129 -0.65 13.98 -1.06
C VAL A 129 0.59 14.44 -1.82
N SER A 130 0.76 14.07 -3.11
CA SER A 130 1.87 14.53 -3.94
C SER A 130 1.89 16.04 -4.12
N LYS A 131 0.75 16.66 -4.37
CA LYS A 131 0.63 18.12 -4.50
C LYS A 131 1.05 18.81 -3.21
N VAL A 132 0.59 18.29 -2.07
CA VAL A 132 0.94 18.84 -0.75
C VAL A 132 2.42 18.67 -0.46
N MET A 133 2.99 17.48 -0.70
CA MET A 133 4.40 17.20 -0.48
C MET A 133 5.31 18.08 -1.33
N LEU A 134 4.99 18.28 -2.61
CA LEU A 134 5.74 19.17 -3.50
C LEU A 134 5.65 20.64 -3.03
N ASN A 135 4.48 21.10 -2.64
CA ASN A 135 4.29 22.46 -2.12
C ASN A 135 4.97 22.68 -0.77
N ALA A 136 5.18 21.61 0.01
CA ALA A 136 5.86 21.64 1.30
C ALA A 136 7.39 21.52 1.20
N GLY A 137 7.93 21.27 -0.01
CA GLY A 137 9.37 21.27 -0.24
C GLY A 137 9.96 19.93 -0.70
N ALA A 138 9.16 18.95 -1.15
CA ALA A 138 9.69 17.83 -1.91
C ALA A 138 10.09 18.29 -3.33
N ASP A 139 11.24 17.83 -3.79
CA ASP A 139 11.81 18.24 -5.09
C ASP A 139 11.37 17.31 -6.22
N ARG A 140 11.17 16.02 -5.91
CA ARG A 140 10.85 14.95 -6.86
C ARG A 140 9.89 13.95 -6.23
N LEU A 141 9.26 13.15 -7.07
CA LEU A 141 8.43 12.03 -6.64
C LEU A 141 9.03 10.70 -7.08
N ALA A 142 8.69 9.64 -6.33
CA ALA A 142 9.02 8.28 -6.72
C ALA A 142 7.81 7.36 -6.63
N VAL A 143 7.65 6.51 -7.64
CA VAL A 143 6.57 5.53 -7.75
C VAL A 143 7.14 4.13 -8.05
N SER A 144 6.29 3.12 -8.09
CA SER A 144 6.70 1.73 -8.33
C SER A 144 6.56 1.29 -9.80
N ASN A 145 5.65 1.89 -10.54
CA ASN A 145 5.34 1.50 -11.92
C ASN A 145 4.83 2.67 -12.75
N ILE A 146 4.66 2.43 -14.06
CA ILE A 146 4.24 3.48 -15.02
C ILE A 146 2.79 3.92 -14.81
N ASP A 147 1.88 3.04 -14.35
CA ASP A 147 0.47 3.39 -14.15
C ASP A 147 0.32 4.42 -13.03
N GLU A 148 1.07 4.26 -11.93
CA GLU A 148 1.13 5.25 -10.84
C GLU A 148 1.67 6.60 -11.34
N ALA A 149 2.73 6.58 -12.16
CA ALA A 149 3.26 7.81 -12.75
C ALA A 149 2.24 8.50 -13.68
N MET A 150 1.56 7.73 -14.52
CA MET A 150 0.50 8.22 -15.41
C MET A 150 -0.66 8.83 -14.64
N GLN A 151 -1.06 8.22 -13.50
CA GLN A 151 -2.09 8.77 -12.62
C GLN A 151 -1.69 10.15 -12.11
N LEU A 152 -0.45 10.32 -11.63
CA LEU A 152 0.07 11.60 -11.17
C LEU A 152 0.13 12.64 -12.30
N ARG A 153 0.58 12.25 -13.49
CA ARG A 153 0.61 13.16 -14.65
C ARG A 153 -0.79 13.62 -15.07
N LYS A 154 -1.76 12.70 -15.10
CA LYS A 154 -3.17 13.03 -15.37
C LYS A 154 -3.77 13.96 -14.30
N ALA A 155 -3.32 13.85 -13.05
CA ALA A 155 -3.69 14.76 -11.96
C ALA A 155 -2.96 16.11 -11.99
N GLY A 156 -2.14 16.37 -13.04
CA GLY A 156 -1.47 17.66 -13.25
C GLY A 156 -0.11 17.81 -12.58
N VAL A 157 0.45 16.75 -12.00
CA VAL A 157 1.81 16.78 -11.43
C VAL A 157 2.84 16.95 -12.54
N ARG A 158 3.71 17.96 -12.41
CA ARG A 158 4.78 18.28 -13.38
C ARG A 158 6.18 18.02 -12.86
N ALA A 159 6.35 17.85 -11.56
CA ALA A 159 7.64 17.53 -10.95
C ALA A 159 8.26 16.26 -11.54
N PRO A 160 9.60 16.10 -11.51
CA PRO A 160 10.25 14.86 -11.95
C PRO A 160 9.72 13.64 -11.18
N ILE A 161 9.48 12.54 -11.89
CA ILE A 161 9.00 11.27 -11.32
C ILE A 161 9.98 10.17 -11.68
N LEU A 162 10.49 9.47 -10.67
CA LEU A 162 11.31 8.27 -10.82
C LEU A 162 10.47 7.02 -10.58
N ILE A 163 10.55 6.04 -11.48
CA ILE A 163 10.08 4.68 -11.19
C ILE A 163 11.22 3.91 -10.52
N LEU A 164 11.00 3.44 -9.28
CA LEU A 164 12.03 2.79 -8.44
C LEU A 164 12.45 1.38 -8.88
N ALA A 165 11.85 0.85 -9.94
CA ALA A 165 12.19 -0.42 -10.55
C ALA A 165 12.26 -0.26 -12.07
N GLN A 166 12.95 -1.17 -12.76
CA GLN A 166 12.96 -1.19 -14.22
C GLN A 166 11.60 -1.69 -14.72
N PRO A 167 10.85 -0.87 -15.49
CA PRO A 167 9.59 -1.32 -16.07
C PRO A 167 9.84 -2.24 -17.28
N PRO A 168 8.82 -2.97 -17.77
CA PRO A 168 8.98 -3.77 -18.99
C PRO A 168 9.26 -2.87 -20.20
N ALA A 169 10.02 -3.39 -21.18
CA ALA A 169 10.41 -2.64 -22.38
C ALA A 169 9.21 -2.12 -23.19
N SER A 170 8.08 -2.83 -23.16
CA SER A 170 6.80 -2.38 -23.76
C SER A 170 6.27 -1.06 -23.19
N SER A 171 6.75 -0.64 -22.02
CA SER A 171 6.38 0.64 -21.39
C SER A 171 7.21 1.82 -21.85
N ILE A 172 8.27 1.61 -22.62
CA ILE A 172 9.20 2.68 -23.07
C ILE A 172 8.47 3.85 -23.74
N PRO A 173 7.51 3.64 -24.66
CA PRO A 173 6.78 4.75 -25.27
C PRO A 173 5.99 5.59 -24.24
N LEU A 174 5.48 4.95 -23.17
CA LEU A 174 4.78 5.64 -22.09
C LEU A 174 5.75 6.45 -21.22
N LEU A 175 6.93 5.91 -20.92
CA LEU A 175 7.97 6.64 -20.18
C LEU A 175 8.33 7.95 -20.88
N LEU A 176 8.63 7.87 -22.18
CA LEU A 176 8.96 9.03 -23.01
C LEU A 176 7.76 9.99 -23.12
N GLY A 177 6.57 9.48 -23.44
CA GLY A 177 5.37 10.28 -23.64
C GLY A 177 4.88 11.02 -22.39
N TYR A 178 5.04 10.43 -21.21
CA TYR A 178 4.67 11.04 -19.93
C TYR A 178 5.85 11.71 -19.21
N ASN A 179 7.04 11.74 -19.80
CA ASN A 179 8.25 12.29 -19.21
C ASN A 179 8.51 11.74 -17.81
N VAL A 180 8.70 10.43 -17.74
CA VAL A 180 8.94 9.67 -16.50
C VAL A 180 10.30 8.99 -16.58
N THR A 181 11.15 9.21 -15.60
CA THR A 181 12.50 8.65 -15.53
C THR A 181 12.45 7.21 -14.99
N PRO A 182 12.94 6.20 -15.74
CA PRO A 182 13.04 4.83 -15.24
C PRO A 182 14.28 4.62 -14.37
N THR A 183 14.23 3.62 -13.51
CA THR A 183 15.42 2.96 -12.98
C THR A 183 15.88 1.91 -13.99
N ILE A 184 17.18 1.85 -14.28
CA ILE A 184 17.77 0.88 -15.21
C ILE A 184 18.92 0.12 -14.53
N TYR A 185 19.01 -1.17 -14.82
CA TYR A 185 20.07 -2.07 -14.35
C TYR A 185 20.31 -3.25 -15.33
N ASN A 186 19.75 -3.16 -16.54
CA ASN A 186 19.98 -4.12 -17.63
C ASN A 186 20.40 -3.36 -18.90
N ALA A 187 21.50 -3.76 -19.50
CA ALA A 187 22.09 -3.05 -20.65
C ALA A 187 21.19 -3.12 -21.90
N GLU A 188 20.57 -4.27 -22.18
CA GLU A 188 19.66 -4.41 -23.32
C GLU A 188 18.46 -3.48 -23.20
N TYR A 189 17.93 -3.33 -21.99
CA TYR A 189 16.85 -2.38 -21.74
C TYR A 189 17.32 -0.92 -21.92
N ALA A 190 18.50 -0.57 -21.42
CA ALA A 190 19.08 0.76 -21.59
C ALA A 190 19.22 1.12 -23.08
N ILE A 191 19.71 0.19 -23.88
CA ILE A 191 19.86 0.33 -25.33
C ILE A 191 18.49 0.55 -25.98
N ALA A 192 17.52 -0.30 -25.71
CA ALA A 192 16.17 -0.17 -26.25
C ALA A 192 15.50 1.17 -25.88
N TYR A 193 15.73 1.65 -24.64
CA TYR A 193 15.23 2.94 -24.18
C TYR A 193 15.89 4.11 -24.91
N ALA A 194 17.22 4.04 -25.09
CA ALA A 194 17.98 5.03 -25.84
C ALA A 194 17.57 5.10 -27.32
N GLU A 195 17.45 3.94 -27.98
CA GLU A 195 17.03 3.85 -29.38
C GLU A 195 15.62 4.43 -29.59
N ALA A 196 14.68 4.11 -28.69
CA ALA A 196 13.34 4.67 -28.76
C ALA A 196 13.32 6.21 -28.57
N ALA A 197 14.15 6.73 -27.68
CA ALA A 197 14.29 8.18 -27.48
C ALA A 197 14.92 8.87 -28.69
N ASP A 198 15.98 8.29 -29.26
CA ASP A 198 16.67 8.81 -30.42
C ASP A 198 15.78 8.91 -31.68
N LEU A 199 14.90 7.91 -31.88
CA LEU A 199 13.90 7.93 -32.95
C LEU A 199 12.96 9.15 -32.87
N HIS A 200 12.79 9.73 -31.70
CA HIS A 200 11.94 10.91 -31.45
C HIS A 200 12.75 12.19 -31.19
N GLY A 201 14.09 12.15 -31.33
CA GLY A 201 14.96 13.28 -31.02
C GLY A 201 14.92 13.71 -29.55
N MET A 202 14.71 12.75 -28.65
CA MET A 202 14.58 12.97 -27.20
C MET A 202 15.83 12.48 -26.48
N MET A 203 16.10 13.03 -25.30
CA MET A 203 17.01 12.42 -24.33
C MET A 203 16.29 11.35 -23.53
N ALA A 204 17.03 10.35 -23.07
CA ALA A 204 16.58 9.22 -22.30
C ALA A 204 17.22 9.25 -20.88
N PRO A 205 16.76 10.14 -19.97
CA PRO A 205 17.30 10.19 -18.63
C PRO A 205 16.93 8.94 -17.84
N TYR A 206 17.88 8.41 -17.09
CA TYR A 206 17.64 7.25 -16.23
C TYR A 206 18.43 7.35 -14.91
N HIS A 207 17.98 6.60 -13.89
CA HIS A 207 18.78 6.35 -12.71
C HIS A 207 19.31 4.92 -12.70
N LEU A 208 20.62 4.77 -12.46
CA LEU A 208 21.26 3.48 -12.30
C LEU A 208 21.05 2.96 -10.87
N ALA A 209 20.46 1.78 -10.74
CA ALA A 209 20.39 1.11 -9.45
C ALA A 209 21.64 0.26 -9.22
N ILE A 210 22.29 0.44 -8.09
CA ILE A 210 23.44 -0.35 -7.63
C ILE A 210 23.01 -1.32 -6.54
N ASN A 211 23.26 -2.60 -6.76
CA ASN A 211 23.10 -3.63 -5.74
C ASN A 211 24.35 -3.66 -4.86
N THR A 212 24.20 -3.20 -3.64
CA THR A 212 25.26 -3.15 -2.63
C THR A 212 25.14 -4.24 -1.55
N GLY A 213 24.07 -5.07 -1.62
CA GLY A 213 23.85 -6.15 -0.66
C GLY A 213 22.39 -6.51 -0.40
N MET A 214 21.41 -5.68 -0.80
CA MET A 214 20.00 -6.02 -0.64
C MET A 214 19.55 -7.18 -1.55
N ASN A 215 20.24 -7.39 -2.68
CA ASN A 215 20.01 -8.50 -3.62
C ASN A 215 18.59 -8.60 -4.19
N ARG A 216 17.93 -7.46 -4.36
CA ARG A 216 16.59 -7.37 -4.93
C ARG A 216 16.59 -6.93 -6.38
N ILE A 217 17.29 -5.86 -6.69
CA ILE A 217 17.48 -5.27 -8.04
C ILE A 217 18.85 -4.56 -8.09
N GLY A 218 19.29 -4.22 -9.27
CA GLY A 218 20.46 -3.37 -9.49
C GLY A 218 21.64 -4.13 -10.08
N VAL A 219 22.53 -3.37 -10.72
CA VAL A 219 23.86 -3.85 -11.15
C VAL A 219 24.71 -4.05 -9.90
N ARG A 220 25.47 -5.13 -9.84
CA ARG A 220 26.35 -5.38 -8.70
C ARG A 220 27.37 -4.23 -8.58
N PHE A 221 27.73 -3.83 -7.36
CA PHE A 221 28.53 -2.63 -7.11
C PHE A 221 29.89 -2.65 -7.82
N ASP A 222 30.53 -3.82 -7.96
CA ASP A 222 31.80 -4.04 -8.65
C ASP A 222 31.68 -4.19 -10.18
N GLU A 223 30.45 -4.28 -10.71
CA GLU A 223 30.16 -4.38 -12.15
C GLU A 223 29.62 -3.05 -12.73
N ALA A 224 29.44 -2.01 -11.91
CA ALA A 224 28.84 -0.74 -12.34
C ALA A 224 29.57 -0.07 -13.50
N VAL A 225 30.91 -0.11 -13.49
CA VAL A 225 31.76 0.49 -14.54
C VAL A 225 31.62 -0.29 -15.86
N GLU A 226 31.61 -1.62 -15.78
CA GLU A 226 31.41 -2.46 -16.96
C GLU A 226 30.06 -2.20 -17.61
N PHE A 227 28.99 -2.13 -16.80
CA PHE A 227 27.66 -1.76 -17.27
C PHE A 227 27.67 -0.43 -18.02
N LEU A 228 28.30 0.61 -17.46
CA LEU A 228 28.34 1.92 -18.09
C LEU A 228 29.11 1.89 -19.43
N TYR A 229 30.22 1.16 -19.54
CA TYR A 229 30.91 0.97 -20.83
C TYR A 229 30.02 0.30 -21.87
N GLN A 230 29.17 -0.66 -21.47
CA GLN A 230 28.25 -1.35 -22.38
C GLN A 230 27.18 -0.43 -22.97
N VAL A 231 26.81 0.66 -22.30
CA VAL A 231 25.69 1.52 -22.71
C VAL A 231 26.10 2.93 -23.12
N SER A 232 27.32 3.39 -22.80
CA SER A 232 27.79 4.78 -22.97
C SER A 232 27.90 5.26 -24.41
N PHE A 233 27.88 4.37 -25.41
CA PHE A 233 27.96 4.75 -26.83
C PHE A 233 26.63 5.32 -27.34
N HIS A 234 25.50 5.16 -26.66
CA HIS A 234 24.23 5.76 -27.01
C HIS A 234 24.12 7.20 -26.49
N ARG A 235 24.21 8.17 -27.39
CA ARG A 235 24.21 9.60 -27.03
C ARG A 235 22.89 10.10 -26.45
N ALA A 236 21.77 9.44 -26.78
CA ALA A 236 20.47 9.78 -26.21
C ALA A 236 20.35 9.39 -24.74
N LEU A 237 21.14 8.40 -24.28
CA LEU A 237 21.08 7.90 -22.90
C LEU A 237 21.80 8.87 -21.95
N GLU A 238 21.10 9.33 -20.91
CA GLU A 238 21.61 10.27 -19.93
C GLU A 238 21.54 9.66 -18.52
N LEU A 239 22.69 9.43 -17.91
CA LEU A 239 22.76 9.03 -16.51
C LEU A 239 22.40 10.22 -15.61
N GLU A 240 21.11 10.38 -15.28
CA GLU A 240 20.61 11.46 -14.43
C GLU A 240 20.98 11.26 -12.95
N GLY A 241 21.09 10.00 -12.50
CA GLY A 241 21.47 9.71 -11.12
C GLY A 241 21.81 8.25 -10.86
N THR A 242 22.43 8.01 -9.72
CA THR A 242 22.86 6.69 -9.27
C THR A 242 22.39 6.45 -7.85
N PHE A 243 21.84 5.27 -7.55
CA PHE A 243 21.35 4.99 -6.20
C PHE A 243 21.53 3.55 -5.76
N THR A 244 21.49 3.37 -4.46
CA THR A 244 21.31 2.07 -3.80
C THR A 244 20.14 2.11 -2.83
N HIS A 245 19.83 0.99 -2.20
CA HIS A 245 18.81 0.90 -1.14
C HIS A 245 19.34 0.07 0.03
N PHE A 246 19.28 0.65 1.22
CA PHE A 246 19.69 -0.01 2.45
C PHE A 246 18.64 -1.03 2.88
N ALA A 247 19.08 -2.23 3.22
CA ALA A 247 18.24 -3.31 3.68
C ALA A 247 17.90 -3.22 5.17
N THR A 248 18.83 -2.64 5.95
CA THR A 248 18.83 -2.67 7.43
C THR A 248 19.05 -1.29 8.06
N ALA A 249 18.63 -0.22 7.38
CA ALA A 249 18.80 1.14 7.95
C ALA A 249 17.93 1.38 9.19
N ASP A 250 16.91 0.58 9.39
CA ASP A 250 15.98 0.56 10.52
C ASP A 250 16.40 -0.40 11.64
N ASP A 251 17.37 -1.29 11.39
CA ASP A 251 17.89 -2.19 12.41
C ASP A 251 18.76 -1.42 13.44
N ALA A 252 18.75 -1.89 14.69
CA ALA A 252 19.59 -1.33 15.75
C ALA A 252 21.09 -1.50 15.46
N ASP A 253 21.47 -2.66 14.86
CA ASP A 253 22.85 -2.93 14.44
C ASP A 253 23.12 -2.32 13.05
N PRO A 254 24.04 -1.34 12.92
CA PRO A 254 24.35 -0.70 11.65
C PRO A 254 25.31 -1.49 10.76
N PHE A 255 25.78 -2.66 11.16
CA PHE A 255 26.88 -3.38 10.50
C PHE A 255 26.63 -3.64 9.00
N GLU A 256 25.51 -4.24 8.66
CA GLU A 256 25.17 -4.53 7.24
C GLU A 256 24.97 -3.24 6.43
N MET A 257 24.37 -2.21 7.03
CA MET A 257 24.22 -0.92 6.38
C MET A 257 25.59 -0.27 6.10
N GLN A 258 26.55 -0.39 7.00
CA GLN A 258 27.92 0.13 6.80
C GLN A 258 28.61 -0.61 5.64
N ILE A 259 28.44 -1.92 5.53
CA ILE A 259 28.96 -2.72 4.39
C ILE A 259 28.32 -2.22 3.08
N GLN A 260 26.99 -2.05 3.05
CA GLN A 260 26.30 -1.51 1.87
C GLN A 260 26.79 -0.10 1.50
N THR A 261 27.03 0.75 2.49
CA THR A 261 27.57 2.09 2.28
C THR A 261 28.97 2.05 1.66
N LYS A 262 29.85 1.18 2.16
CA LYS A 262 31.19 0.97 1.59
C LYS A 262 31.13 0.51 0.15
N HIS A 263 30.32 -0.51 -0.17
CA HIS A 263 30.15 -0.98 -1.54
C HIS A 263 29.60 0.12 -2.47
N PHE A 264 28.67 0.96 -1.96
CA PHE A 264 28.16 2.06 -2.76
C PHE A 264 29.23 3.11 -3.06
N ILE A 265 30.05 3.49 -2.08
CA ILE A 265 31.16 4.42 -2.24
C ILE A 265 32.20 3.83 -3.23
N GLU A 266 32.52 2.54 -3.14
CA GLU A 266 33.43 1.85 -4.07
C GLU A 266 32.91 1.93 -5.51
N ALA A 267 31.61 1.69 -5.73
CA ALA A 267 30.99 1.82 -7.05
C ALA A 267 31.12 3.25 -7.60
N LEU A 268 30.75 4.27 -6.78
CA LEU A 268 30.84 5.67 -7.19
C LEU A 268 32.28 6.11 -7.51
N GLN A 269 33.24 5.70 -6.72
CA GLN A 269 34.68 5.98 -6.97
C GLN A 269 35.15 5.29 -8.26
N GLY A 270 34.73 4.05 -8.48
CA GLY A 270 35.02 3.32 -9.72
C GLY A 270 34.48 4.04 -10.96
N MET A 271 33.21 4.48 -10.91
CA MET A 271 32.57 5.26 -11.97
C MET A 271 33.34 6.54 -12.28
N GLN A 272 33.67 7.32 -11.25
CA GLN A 272 34.44 8.58 -11.39
C GLN A 272 35.84 8.35 -11.94
N ALA A 273 36.55 7.32 -11.47
CA ALA A 273 37.89 6.95 -11.98
C ALA A 273 37.87 6.51 -13.45
N ALA A 274 36.74 5.93 -13.89
CA ALA A 274 36.50 5.56 -15.28
C ALA A 274 36.02 6.75 -16.16
N GLY A 275 35.83 7.94 -15.56
CA GLY A 275 35.41 9.16 -16.25
C GLY A 275 33.89 9.33 -16.40
N PHE A 276 33.09 8.54 -15.67
CA PHE A 276 31.64 8.68 -15.65
C PHE A 276 31.20 9.58 -14.47
N ASP A 277 30.30 10.53 -14.74
CA ASP A 277 29.60 11.27 -13.71
C ASP A 277 28.43 10.43 -13.18
N PRO A 278 28.37 10.10 -11.87
CA PRO A 278 27.26 9.34 -11.31
C PRO A 278 25.93 10.12 -11.26
N GLY A 279 25.91 11.40 -11.60
CA GLY A 279 24.74 12.27 -11.53
C GLY A 279 24.26 12.50 -10.09
N ILE A 280 22.95 12.53 -9.88
CA ILE A 280 22.33 12.72 -8.56
C ILE A 280 22.48 11.44 -7.73
N VAL A 281 23.36 11.46 -6.74
CA VAL A 281 23.62 10.30 -5.87
C VAL A 281 22.62 10.24 -4.75
N HIS A 282 21.99 9.07 -4.51
CA HIS A 282 21.04 8.90 -3.42
C HIS A 282 20.98 7.47 -2.87
N ALA A 283 20.95 7.34 -1.53
CA ALA A 283 20.90 6.05 -0.84
C ALA A 283 19.82 6.02 0.26
N ALA A 284 19.74 7.07 1.09
CA ALA A 284 18.94 7.12 2.29
C ALA A 284 17.44 6.94 2.02
N ASN A 285 16.83 5.96 2.71
CA ASN A 285 15.38 5.82 2.91
C ASN A 285 14.94 6.64 4.16
N SER A 286 13.69 6.52 4.60
CA SER A 286 13.20 7.26 5.78
C SER A 286 14.02 7.00 7.04
N ALA A 287 14.40 5.74 7.32
CA ALA A 287 15.22 5.41 8.48
C ALA A 287 16.61 6.04 8.39
N ALA A 288 17.30 5.83 7.26
CA ALA A 288 18.62 6.39 7.05
C ALA A 288 18.64 7.93 7.07
N THR A 289 17.55 8.56 6.64
CA THR A 289 17.42 10.03 6.65
C THR A 289 17.52 10.60 8.06
N TYR A 290 16.95 9.95 9.06
CA TYR A 290 17.01 10.43 10.45
C TYR A 290 18.25 9.95 11.21
N ARG A 291 18.71 8.73 10.92
CA ARG A 291 19.78 8.09 11.70
C ARG A 291 21.19 8.35 11.19
N TYR A 292 21.35 8.59 9.88
CA TYR A 292 22.67 8.57 9.24
C TYR A 292 22.83 9.74 8.26
N PRO A 293 23.09 10.98 8.76
CA PRO A 293 23.25 12.17 7.91
C PRO A 293 24.35 12.03 6.84
N ASP A 294 25.40 11.24 7.11
CA ASP A 294 26.53 11.05 6.21
C ASP A 294 26.17 10.33 4.90
N VAL A 295 25.01 9.66 4.84
CA VAL A 295 24.53 8.95 3.64
C VAL A 295 23.39 9.68 2.92
N HIS A 296 23.15 10.94 3.23
CA HIS A 296 22.15 11.76 2.52
C HIS A 296 22.53 12.01 1.06
N PHE A 297 23.84 12.12 0.77
CA PHE A 297 24.38 12.47 -0.54
C PHE A 297 23.64 13.69 -1.14
N ASP A 298 23.30 13.63 -2.44
CA ASP A 298 22.60 14.73 -3.12
C ASP A 298 21.09 14.72 -2.86
N MET A 299 20.53 13.55 -2.50
CA MET A 299 19.08 13.41 -2.33
C MET A 299 18.73 12.25 -1.40
N VAL A 300 17.66 12.44 -0.60
CA VAL A 300 17.05 11.36 0.20
C VAL A 300 15.71 10.93 -0.40
N ARG A 301 15.30 9.70 -0.11
CA ARG A 301 14.03 9.13 -0.57
C ARG A 301 13.15 8.76 0.62
N CYS A 302 12.29 9.68 1.04
CA CYS A 302 11.39 9.45 2.16
C CYS A 302 10.03 8.96 1.67
N GLY A 303 9.54 7.88 2.28
CA GLY A 303 8.19 7.37 2.13
C GLY A 303 7.49 7.41 3.48
N LEU A 304 7.65 6.37 4.28
CA LEU A 304 6.94 6.12 5.53
C LEU A 304 6.85 7.35 6.44
N ALA A 305 7.98 8.05 6.64
CA ALA A 305 8.04 9.22 7.49
C ALA A 305 7.11 10.36 7.02
N LEU A 306 6.92 10.53 5.70
CA LEU A 306 6.05 11.58 5.16
C LEU A 306 4.56 11.35 5.49
N TYR A 307 4.19 10.10 5.82
CA TYR A 307 2.83 9.72 6.23
C TYR A 307 2.66 9.66 7.75
N GLY A 308 3.73 9.99 8.51
CA GLY A 308 3.68 10.09 9.95
C GLY A 308 4.03 8.83 10.72
N PHE A 309 4.66 7.85 10.08
CA PHE A 309 5.09 6.63 10.73
C PHE A 309 6.59 6.66 11.03
N HIS A 310 6.96 6.26 12.23
CA HIS A 310 8.35 6.12 12.62
C HIS A 310 8.96 4.86 12.00
N PRO A 311 10.06 5.00 11.22
CA PRO A 311 10.70 3.85 10.57
C PRO A 311 11.28 2.82 11.55
N CYS A 312 11.71 3.26 12.72
CA CYS A 312 12.25 2.45 13.80
C CYS A 312 12.12 3.18 15.14
N PRO A 313 12.27 2.48 16.28
CA PRO A 313 12.15 3.11 17.61
C PRO A 313 13.05 4.32 17.81
N GLU A 314 14.29 4.28 17.33
CA GLU A 314 15.29 5.34 17.49
C GLU A 314 14.89 6.66 16.82
N THR A 315 14.00 6.61 15.83
CA THR A 315 13.50 7.83 15.19
C THR A 315 12.47 8.58 16.02
N ARG A 316 11.91 7.97 17.09
CA ARG A 316 10.90 8.59 17.94
C ARG A 316 11.44 9.78 18.73
N ASP A 317 12.74 9.74 19.06
CA ASP A 317 13.38 10.79 19.85
C ASP A 317 13.85 11.98 19.00
N VAL A 318 13.96 11.80 17.68
CA VAL A 318 14.56 12.81 16.78
C VAL A 318 13.58 13.37 15.74
N ALA A 319 12.50 12.67 15.46
CA ALA A 319 11.50 13.04 14.45
C ALA A 319 10.16 13.38 15.09
N ASP A 320 9.60 14.55 14.74
CA ASP A 320 8.27 14.98 15.15
C ASP A 320 7.27 14.66 14.03
N LEU A 321 6.86 13.38 13.96
CA LEU A 321 5.97 12.88 12.92
C LEU A 321 4.52 12.78 13.41
N LYS A 322 3.59 13.15 12.53
CA LYS A 322 2.16 13.11 12.80
C LYS A 322 1.49 12.10 11.84
N PRO A 323 0.85 11.03 12.36
CA PRO A 323 0.06 10.13 11.52
C PRO A 323 -0.96 10.92 10.70
N ALA A 324 -0.97 10.67 9.38
CA ALA A 324 -1.82 11.44 8.46
C ALA A 324 -3.14 10.73 8.14
N MET A 325 -3.30 9.45 8.50
CA MET A 325 -4.52 8.68 8.25
C MET A 325 -5.25 8.37 9.54
N SER A 326 -6.55 8.63 9.53
CA SER A 326 -7.50 8.07 10.49
C SER A 326 -8.65 7.35 9.75
N VAL A 327 -9.31 6.42 10.42
CA VAL A 327 -10.41 5.62 9.85
C VAL A 327 -11.62 5.72 10.76
N HIS A 328 -12.73 6.10 10.17
CA HIS A 328 -13.97 6.45 10.85
C HIS A 328 -15.13 5.61 10.33
N ALA A 329 -16.11 5.39 11.19
CA ALA A 329 -17.37 4.80 10.82
C ALA A 329 -18.51 5.41 11.66
N ARG A 330 -19.78 5.19 11.24
CA ARG A 330 -20.94 5.49 12.07
C ARG A 330 -21.70 4.21 12.38
N ILE A 331 -22.28 4.16 13.55
CA ILE A 331 -23.09 3.03 13.99
C ILE A 331 -24.30 2.88 13.06
N THR A 332 -24.46 1.69 12.49
CA THR A 332 -25.59 1.35 11.61
C THR A 332 -26.71 0.61 12.31
N ASP A 333 -26.39 -0.06 13.41
CA ASP A 333 -27.38 -0.80 14.22
C ASP A 333 -26.92 -0.91 15.67
N THR A 334 -27.88 -0.92 16.59
CA THR A 334 -27.64 -1.19 18.01
C THR A 334 -28.67 -2.17 18.55
N ARG A 335 -28.24 -3.14 19.35
CA ARG A 335 -29.13 -4.11 19.96
C ARG A 335 -28.65 -4.59 21.32
N PHE A 336 -29.58 -4.88 22.21
CA PHE A 336 -29.25 -5.57 23.44
C PHE A 336 -29.10 -7.06 23.20
N VAL A 337 -28.01 -7.63 23.73
CA VAL A 337 -27.72 -9.06 23.65
C VAL A 337 -27.69 -9.60 25.08
N PRO A 338 -28.56 -10.57 25.41
CA PRO A 338 -28.60 -11.20 26.72
C PRO A 338 -27.31 -11.96 27.04
N MET A 339 -27.12 -12.24 28.33
CA MET A 339 -25.99 -13.07 28.79
C MET A 339 -25.95 -14.43 28.07
N SER A 340 -24.75 -14.86 27.69
CA SER A 340 -24.44 -16.13 27.02
C SER A 340 -24.87 -16.22 25.56
N GLU A 341 -25.54 -15.23 24.99
CA GLU A 341 -25.82 -15.21 23.57
C GLU A 341 -24.54 -14.89 22.76
N GLY A 342 -24.44 -15.52 21.59
CA GLY A 342 -23.27 -15.37 20.70
C GLY A 342 -23.40 -14.19 19.75
N VAL A 343 -22.24 -13.61 19.35
CA VAL A 343 -22.19 -12.52 18.38
C VAL A 343 -21.28 -12.91 17.23
N SER A 344 -21.69 -12.61 16.00
CA SER A 344 -20.97 -12.82 14.76
C SER A 344 -20.79 -14.30 14.36
N TYR A 345 -20.11 -14.51 13.22
CA TYR A 345 -19.84 -15.85 12.68
C TYR A 345 -19.11 -16.75 13.66
N GLY A 346 -19.57 -18.00 13.76
CA GLY A 346 -19.00 -19.01 14.65
C GLY A 346 -19.39 -18.83 16.11
N LEU A 347 -20.04 -17.71 16.50
CA LEU A 347 -20.50 -17.41 17.85
C LEU A 347 -19.40 -17.60 18.92
N HIS A 348 -18.14 -17.32 18.54
CA HIS A 348 -16.98 -17.50 19.42
C HIS A 348 -16.99 -16.50 20.58
N TYR A 349 -17.47 -15.29 20.35
CA TYR A 349 -17.76 -14.36 21.42
C TYR A 349 -19.14 -14.70 22.04
N ARG A 350 -19.18 -14.75 23.35
CA ARG A 350 -20.40 -14.90 24.16
C ARG A 350 -20.54 -13.71 25.09
N SER A 351 -21.70 -13.10 25.09
CA SER A 351 -21.98 -11.96 25.98
C SER A 351 -21.78 -12.33 27.46
N PRO A 352 -20.92 -11.58 28.19
CA PRO A 352 -20.71 -11.83 29.63
C PRO A 352 -21.87 -11.35 30.52
N GLY A 353 -22.84 -10.67 29.95
CA GLY A 353 -24.02 -10.11 30.63
C GLY A 353 -24.95 -9.46 29.62
N SER A 354 -25.87 -8.65 30.07
CA SER A 354 -26.65 -7.81 29.16
C SER A 354 -25.78 -6.67 28.66
N VAL A 355 -25.37 -6.72 27.38
CA VAL A 355 -24.55 -5.71 26.72
C VAL A 355 -25.30 -5.11 25.54
N LYS A 356 -24.97 -3.89 25.20
CA LYS A 356 -25.39 -3.27 23.93
C LYS A 356 -24.33 -3.55 22.89
N ILE A 357 -24.69 -4.26 21.82
CA ILE A 357 -23.83 -4.51 20.67
C ILE A 357 -24.13 -3.44 19.63
N CYS A 358 -23.07 -2.78 19.17
CA CYS A 358 -23.11 -1.77 18.14
C CYS A 358 -22.43 -2.31 16.88
N THR A 359 -23.07 -2.13 15.72
CA THR A 359 -22.56 -2.57 14.43
C THR A 359 -22.09 -1.35 13.64
N VAL A 360 -20.91 -1.46 13.03
CA VAL A 360 -20.35 -0.46 12.09
C VAL A 360 -20.10 -1.08 10.72
N PRO A 361 -20.28 -0.30 9.61
CA PRO A 361 -20.23 -0.82 8.24
C PRO A 361 -18.80 -0.85 7.69
N ILE A 362 -17.86 -1.43 8.45
CA ILE A 362 -16.47 -1.65 8.05
C ILE A 362 -16.06 -3.09 8.37
N GLY A 363 -15.35 -3.72 7.43
CA GLY A 363 -14.88 -5.08 7.58
C GLY A 363 -13.60 -5.35 6.80
N TYR A 364 -13.28 -6.64 6.61
CA TYR A 364 -12.00 -6.99 6.00
C TYR A 364 -11.89 -6.64 4.51
N ALA A 365 -13.00 -6.47 3.79
CA ALA A 365 -12.96 -5.97 2.42
C ALA A 365 -12.59 -4.48 2.34
N ASP A 366 -12.70 -3.75 3.44
CA ASP A 366 -12.32 -2.35 3.56
C ASP A 366 -10.89 -2.18 4.07
N GLY A 367 -10.27 -3.26 4.58
CA GLY A 367 -8.93 -3.26 5.12
C GLY A 367 -8.81 -3.56 6.61
N LEU A 368 -9.92 -3.59 7.36
CA LEU A 368 -9.90 -3.98 8.76
C LEU A 368 -9.69 -5.51 8.86
N ARG A 369 -8.45 -5.91 9.08
CA ARG A 369 -8.02 -7.31 8.99
C ARG A 369 -8.82 -8.24 9.90
N ARG A 370 -9.28 -9.39 9.35
CA ARG A 370 -10.10 -10.35 10.07
C ARG A 370 -9.44 -10.95 11.31
N ASN A 371 -8.12 -11.09 11.32
CA ASN A 371 -7.35 -11.60 12.46
C ASN A 371 -7.17 -10.59 13.61
N LEU A 372 -7.69 -9.36 13.47
CA LEU A 372 -7.92 -8.45 14.59
C LEU A 372 -9.20 -8.78 15.40
N SER A 373 -9.98 -9.78 15.00
CA SER A 373 -11.22 -10.15 15.68
C SER A 373 -11.00 -10.41 17.17
N GLY A 374 -11.68 -9.64 18.03
CA GLY A 374 -11.55 -9.67 19.49
C GLY A 374 -10.21 -9.15 20.03
N ASN A 375 -9.36 -8.56 19.18
CA ASN A 375 -8.02 -8.08 19.55
C ASN A 375 -7.78 -6.60 19.17
N THR A 376 -8.82 -5.82 18.95
CA THR A 376 -8.73 -4.38 18.73
C THR A 376 -9.84 -3.66 19.46
N ASP A 377 -9.62 -2.40 19.73
CA ASP A 377 -10.60 -1.51 20.33
C ASP A 377 -10.99 -0.42 19.32
N PHE A 378 -12.18 0.15 19.50
CA PHE A 378 -12.65 1.34 18.80
C PHE A 378 -12.83 2.47 19.78
N ILE A 379 -12.85 3.72 19.30
CA ILE A 379 -12.99 4.88 20.14
C ILE A 379 -14.33 5.56 19.85
N MET A 380 -15.05 5.91 20.90
CA MET A 380 -16.25 6.73 20.83
C MET A 380 -16.31 7.61 22.07
N ASN A 381 -16.53 8.91 21.88
CA ASN A 381 -16.57 9.89 22.98
C ASN A 381 -15.34 9.83 23.92
N GLY A 382 -14.13 9.65 23.33
CA GLY A 382 -12.86 9.59 24.06
C GLY A 382 -12.66 8.32 24.91
N ARG A 383 -13.41 7.26 24.67
CA ARG A 383 -13.32 5.99 25.41
C ARG A 383 -13.14 4.80 24.46
N TYR A 384 -12.48 3.76 24.99
CA TYR A 384 -12.27 2.50 24.26
C TYR A 384 -13.46 1.57 24.39
N PHE A 385 -13.83 0.94 23.29
CA PHE A 385 -14.85 -0.09 23.20
C PHE A 385 -14.31 -1.29 22.43
N ARG A 386 -14.37 -2.46 23.08
CA ARG A 386 -13.77 -3.67 22.51
C ARG A 386 -14.55 -4.16 21.29
N GLN A 387 -13.84 -4.40 20.20
CA GLN A 387 -14.37 -5.13 19.06
C GLN A 387 -14.66 -6.58 19.48
N VAL A 388 -15.86 -7.09 19.18
CA VAL A 388 -16.31 -8.42 19.61
C VAL A 388 -16.84 -9.25 18.44
N GLY A 389 -16.68 -10.56 18.58
CA GLY A 389 -17.01 -11.50 17.52
C GLY A 389 -16.08 -11.39 16.30
N ASN A 390 -16.29 -12.22 15.29
CA ASN A 390 -15.49 -12.18 14.09
C ASN A 390 -15.78 -10.91 13.26
N ILE A 391 -14.76 -10.21 12.79
CA ILE A 391 -14.86 -9.17 11.77
C ILE A 391 -15.36 -9.84 10.49
N CYS A 392 -16.46 -9.32 9.94
CA CYS A 392 -17.09 -9.81 8.73
C CYS A 392 -16.49 -9.10 7.48
N MET A 393 -17.00 -9.42 6.30
CA MET A 393 -16.54 -8.80 5.05
C MET A 393 -16.79 -7.28 5.04
N ASP A 394 -18.00 -6.87 5.42
CA ASP A 394 -18.48 -5.50 5.25
C ASP A 394 -18.88 -4.84 6.57
N GLN A 395 -18.84 -5.55 7.68
CA GLN A 395 -19.31 -5.10 9.00
C GLN A 395 -18.51 -5.74 10.11
N CYS A 396 -18.45 -5.04 11.24
CA CYS A 396 -18.01 -5.60 12.52
C CYS A 396 -18.77 -4.99 13.68
N MET A 397 -18.59 -5.55 14.86
CA MET A 397 -19.33 -5.19 16.05
C MET A 397 -18.38 -4.87 17.19
N PHE A 398 -18.83 -4.01 18.08
CA PHE A 398 -18.20 -3.75 19.36
C PHE A 398 -19.23 -3.75 20.47
N GLU A 399 -18.77 -3.98 21.70
CA GLU A 399 -19.66 -4.03 22.86
C GLU A 399 -19.60 -2.75 23.68
N VAL A 400 -20.75 -2.40 24.26
CA VAL A 400 -20.87 -1.37 25.29
C VAL A 400 -21.51 -2.02 26.50
N ASP A 401 -20.75 -2.11 27.61
CA ASP A 401 -21.26 -2.61 28.88
C ASP A 401 -22.16 -1.56 29.52
N MET A 402 -23.45 -1.84 29.50
CA MET A 402 -24.47 -0.96 30.09
C MET A 402 -24.48 -0.99 31.60
N ARG A 403 -23.72 -1.90 32.23
CA ARG A 403 -23.58 -2.04 33.67
C ARG A 403 -22.50 -1.13 34.27
N SER A 404 -21.79 -0.33 33.47
CA SER A 404 -20.71 0.55 33.94
C SER A 404 -21.17 1.45 35.07
N TYR A 405 -20.86 1.04 36.30
CA TYR A 405 -21.31 1.66 37.51
C TYR A 405 -20.41 2.85 37.90
N GLY A 406 -21.05 3.94 38.27
CA GLY A 406 -20.44 4.99 39.09
C GLY A 406 -19.70 6.09 38.34
N THR A 407 -19.68 6.15 37.01
CA THR A 407 -19.18 7.31 36.28
C THR A 407 -20.32 8.24 35.88
N ARG A 408 -20.09 9.53 35.99
CA ARG A 408 -21.06 10.61 35.79
C ARG A 408 -21.70 10.69 34.41
N GLU A 409 -21.17 9.94 33.41
CA GLU A 409 -21.65 9.95 32.03
C GLU A 409 -21.83 8.52 31.52
N ARG A 410 -23.08 8.06 31.55
CA ARG A 410 -23.47 6.83 30.88
C ARG A 410 -23.45 7.09 29.35
N ILE A 411 -22.63 6.31 28.62
CA ILE A 411 -22.70 6.32 27.17
C ILE A 411 -23.81 5.38 26.74
N ASP A 412 -24.76 5.89 25.97
CA ASP A 412 -25.83 5.12 25.34
C ASP A 412 -25.74 5.32 23.82
N PRO A 413 -24.96 4.49 23.08
CA PRO A 413 -24.73 4.64 21.66
C PRO A 413 -26.00 4.58 20.85
N GLN A 414 -26.13 5.47 19.88
CA GLN A 414 -27.24 5.53 18.95
C GLN A 414 -26.78 5.27 17.52
N VAL A 415 -27.71 4.85 16.65
CA VAL A 415 -27.46 4.78 15.21
C VAL A 415 -27.10 6.17 14.71
N GLY A 416 -26.00 6.26 13.95
CA GLY A 416 -25.44 7.52 13.43
C GLY A 416 -24.29 8.09 14.27
N ASP A 417 -24.09 7.63 15.50
CA ASP A 417 -22.94 8.06 16.30
C ASP A 417 -21.62 7.64 15.62
N GLU A 418 -20.63 8.54 15.68
CA GLU A 418 -19.32 8.33 15.09
C GLU A 418 -18.42 7.47 15.97
N VAL A 419 -17.70 6.58 15.33
CA VAL A 419 -16.75 5.65 15.91
C VAL A 419 -15.43 5.75 15.18
N ILE A 420 -14.34 5.91 15.89
CA ILE A 420 -12.99 5.92 15.34
C ILE A 420 -12.42 4.50 15.41
N ILE A 421 -12.03 3.99 14.27
CA ILE A 421 -11.43 2.65 14.10
C ILE A 421 -9.91 2.74 14.21
N VAL A 422 -9.33 3.78 13.60
CA VAL A 422 -7.92 4.18 13.67
C VAL A 422 -7.87 5.69 13.88
N GLY A 423 -7.10 6.15 14.83
CA GLY A 423 -6.96 7.57 15.14
C GLY A 423 -7.07 7.85 16.62
N SER A 424 -7.33 9.11 16.97
CA SER A 424 -7.36 9.56 18.36
C SER A 424 -8.57 10.43 18.66
N GLN A 425 -9.04 10.37 19.90
CA GLN A 425 -10.07 11.27 20.43
C GLN A 425 -9.80 11.54 21.91
N GLY A 426 -9.39 12.74 22.23
CA GLY A 426 -8.94 13.09 23.59
C GLY A 426 -7.64 12.37 23.95
N ILE A 427 -7.68 11.51 24.97
CA ILE A 427 -6.53 10.69 25.40
C ILE A 427 -6.58 9.26 24.84
N ALA A 428 -7.67 8.88 24.20
CA ALA A 428 -7.82 7.56 23.61
C ALA A 428 -7.22 7.58 22.18
N GLU A 429 -6.44 6.55 21.86
CA GLU A 429 -5.77 6.41 20.58
C GLU A 429 -5.71 4.94 20.16
N VAL A 430 -6.02 4.64 18.90
CA VAL A 430 -5.81 3.35 18.24
C VAL A 430 -4.97 3.58 17.01
N THR A 431 -3.73 3.08 17.02
CA THR A 431 -2.75 3.37 15.97
C THR A 431 -2.62 2.25 14.95
N ILE A 432 -2.17 2.61 13.75
CA ILE A 432 -1.75 1.66 12.71
C ILE A 432 -0.57 0.80 13.21
N ASP A 433 0.37 1.41 13.97
CA ASP A 433 1.49 0.68 14.58
C ASP A 433 1.03 -0.39 15.56
N GLU A 434 0.03 -0.08 16.41
CA GLU A 434 -0.56 -1.05 17.32
C GLU A 434 -1.22 -2.21 16.57
N MET A 435 -1.98 -1.92 15.51
CA MET A 435 -2.58 -2.95 14.67
C MET A 435 -1.52 -3.82 13.99
N ALA A 436 -0.44 -3.21 13.49
CA ALA A 436 0.67 -3.91 12.87
C ALA A 436 1.34 -4.85 13.89
N TYR A 437 1.63 -4.37 15.09
CA TYR A 437 2.19 -5.18 16.17
C TYR A 437 1.30 -6.39 16.53
N LYS A 438 -0.02 -6.16 16.68
CA LYS A 438 -0.99 -7.23 16.98
C LYS A 438 -1.10 -8.28 15.88
N LEU A 439 -0.73 -7.94 14.66
CA LEU A 439 -0.82 -8.79 13.48
C LEU A 439 0.54 -9.38 13.05
N ASP A 440 1.61 -9.10 13.80
CA ASP A 440 2.98 -9.48 13.45
C ASP A 440 3.36 -9.04 12.02
N THR A 441 3.11 -7.76 11.74
CA THR A 441 3.40 -7.12 10.45
C THR A 441 3.89 -5.68 10.64
N ILE A 442 3.96 -4.93 9.56
CA ILE A 442 4.49 -3.56 9.51
C ILE A 442 3.39 -2.53 9.22
N PRO A 443 3.54 -1.27 9.69
CA PRO A 443 2.56 -0.20 9.47
C PRO A 443 2.21 0.04 8.01
N TYR A 444 3.16 -0.17 7.09
CA TYR A 444 2.95 -0.07 5.64
C TYR A 444 1.79 -0.95 5.17
N GLU A 445 1.78 -2.23 5.60
CA GLU A 445 0.78 -3.19 5.16
C GLU A 445 -0.60 -2.84 5.69
N ILE A 446 -0.67 -2.32 6.91
CA ILE A 446 -1.95 -1.90 7.51
C ILE A 446 -2.49 -0.66 6.78
N ALA A 447 -1.69 0.37 6.60
CA ALA A 447 -2.10 1.61 5.94
C ALA A 447 -2.57 1.37 4.50
N ILE A 448 -1.78 0.64 3.70
CA ILE A 448 -2.13 0.28 2.31
C ILE A 448 -3.36 -0.63 2.27
N GLY A 449 -3.57 -1.43 3.32
CA GLY A 449 -4.69 -2.36 3.44
C GLY A 449 -6.05 -1.68 3.48
N PHE A 450 -6.15 -0.45 4.00
CA PHE A 450 -7.39 0.35 3.92
C PHE A 450 -7.64 0.72 2.46
N SER A 451 -8.59 0.00 1.85
CA SER A 451 -8.79 -0.03 0.41
C SER A 451 -9.55 1.21 -0.09
N HIS A 452 -9.56 1.38 -1.42
CA HIS A 452 -10.34 2.40 -2.11
C HIS A 452 -11.87 2.27 -1.94
N ARG A 453 -12.36 1.20 -1.29
CA ARG A 453 -13.76 1.11 -0.86
C ARG A 453 -14.10 2.11 0.26
N LEU A 454 -13.09 2.50 1.04
CA LEU A 454 -13.20 3.66 1.93
C LEU A 454 -12.83 4.90 1.13
N GLU A 455 -13.79 5.80 0.96
CA GLU A 455 -13.52 7.09 0.35
C GLU A 455 -12.54 7.86 1.23
N ARG A 456 -11.61 8.56 0.60
CA ARG A 456 -10.67 9.42 1.31
C ARG A 456 -11.23 10.83 1.39
N VAL A 457 -11.42 11.31 2.61
CA VAL A 457 -11.79 12.68 2.92
C VAL A 457 -10.52 13.43 3.29
N TYR A 458 -10.15 14.42 2.51
CA TYR A 458 -8.97 15.23 2.76
C TYR A 458 -9.32 16.42 3.66
N VAL A 459 -8.64 16.55 4.80
CA VAL A 459 -8.85 17.57 5.81
C VAL A 459 -7.58 18.40 6.07
#